data_9700a6547de02ac0032d53b3f8f4b751
#
_entry.id   9700a6547de02ac0032d53b3f8f4b751
#
_cell.length_a   1.000
_cell.length_b   1.000
_cell.length_c   1.000
_cell.angle_alpha   90.00
_cell.angle_beta   90.00
_cell.angle_gamma   90.00
#
_symmetry.space_group_name_H-M   'P 1'
#
loop_
_entity.id
_entity.type
_entity.pdbx_description
1 polymer ?
#
loop_
_entity_poly.entity_id
_entity_poly.type
_entity_poly.pdbx_seq_one_letter_code
_entity_poly.pdbx_strand_id
1 'polypeptide(L)'
;MFKKTIILLSLVAFVSCNKTQQNLPETKEELTEVKKAELKYNAKDFASKIEDSNAIVVDVRTPEEYKNGHLENALNIDWKGSEFDQQIKALDKKAPVYVYCLSGGRSNEAANELKKQGFENVYELEGGILA
;
A
#
# COMPACT_ATOMS: atom_id res chain seq x y z
N MET A 1 -8.91 82.09 15.66
CA MET A 1 -8.99 80.77 16.28
C MET A 1 -8.89 79.74 15.19
N PHE A 2 -7.69 79.19 14.93
CA PHE A 2 -7.49 78.15 13.87
C PHE A 2 -7.28 76.83 14.52
N LYS A 3 -8.23 75.92 14.34
CA LYS A 3 -8.10 74.52 14.75
C LYS A 3 -7.31 73.77 13.67
N LYS A 4 -6.09 73.38 13.99
CA LYS A 4 -5.26 72.48 13.15
C LYS A 4 -5.74 71.04 13.30
N THR A 5 -6.31 70.52 12.28
CA THR A 5 -6.68 69.08 12.19
C THR A 5 -5.43 68.28 11.80
N ILE A 6 -4.95 67.45 12.70
CA ILE A 6 -3.84 66.52 12.45
C ILE A 6 -4.44 65.25 11.86
N ILE A 7 -4.11 64.98 10.60
CA ILE A 7 -4.46 63.73 9.95
C ILE A 7 -3.38 62.71 10.32
N LEU A 8 -3.76 61.74 11.12
CA LEU A 8 -2.92 60.60 11.47
C LEU A 8 -2.99 59.56 10.39
N LEU A 9 -1.92 59.39 9.60
CA LEU A 9 -1.80 58.39 8.59
C LEU A 9 -1.41 57.05 9.25
N SER A 10 -2.36 56.17 9.45
CA SER A 10 -2.06 54.82 9.96
C SER A 10 -1.55 53.91 8.86
N LEU A 11 -0.29 53.55 8.96
CA LEU A 11 0.37 52.58 8.11
C LEU A 11 -0.06 51.16 8.52
N VAL A 12 -0.94 50.58 7.75
CA VAL A 12 -1.31 49.15 7.94
C VAL A 12 -0.23 48.30 7.32
N ALA A 13 0.59 47.68 8.15
CA ALA A 13 1.54 46.66 7.73
C ALA A 13 0.77 45.35 7.49
N PHE A 14 0.65 44.93 6.22
CA PHE A 14 0.19 43.60 5.89
C PHE A 14 1.31 42.59 6.20
N VAL A 15 1.16 41.91 7.32
CA VAL A 15 1.93 40.70 7.60
C VAL A 15 1.34 39.56 6.74
N SER A 16 2.01 39.25 5.64
CA SER A 16 1.74 38.07 4.83
C SER A 16 2.20 36.85 5.60
N CYS A 17 1.29 36.25 6.36
CA CYS A 17 1.51 34.91 6.88
C CYS A 17 1.36 33.90 5.73
N ASN A 18 2.48 33.45 5.18
CA ASN A 18 2.54 32.32 4.28
C ASN A 18 2.25 31.04 5.09
N LYS A 19 0.96 30.71 5.25
CA LYS A 19 0.56 29.39 5.74
C LYS A 19 0.82 28.40 4.63
N THR A 20 1.86 27.61 4.77
CA THR A 20 2.00 26.34 4.08
C THR A 20 0.80 25.48 4.49
N GLN A 21 -0.23 25.47 3.67
CA GLN A 21 -1.32 24.51 3.80
C GLN A 21 -0.76 23.14 3.44
N GLN A 22 -0.52 22.33 4.45
CA GLN A 22 -0.44 20.89 4.27
C GLN A 22 -1.85 20.47 3.82
N ASN A 23 -1.97 20.09 2.55
CA ASN A 23 -3.19 19.48 2.03
C ASN A 23 -3.41 18.16 2.75
N LEU A 24 -4.25 18.18 3.79
CA LEU A 24 -4.87 16.94 4.26
C LEU A 24 -5.87 16.50 3.16
N PRO A 25 -5.93 15.23 2.81
CA PRO A 25 -6.91 14.72 1.86
C PRO A 25 -8.33 14.98 2.41
N GLU A 26 -9.11 15.78 1.70
CA GLU A 26 -10.43 16.25 2.16
C GLU A 26 -11.59 15.32 1.80
N THR A 27 -11.35 14.19 1.09
CA THR A 27 -12.43 13.29 0.71
C THR A 27 -12.13 11.83 1.05
N LYS A 28 -13.21 11.10 1.36
CA LYS A 28 -13.15 9.66 1.66
C LYS A 28 -12.61 8.84 0.48
N GLU A 29 -12.76 9.33 -0.74
CA GLU A 29 -12.24 8.72 -1.96
C GLU A 29 -10.71 8.88 -2.05
N GLU A 30 -10.18 10.07 -1.72
CA GLU A 30 -8.74 10.34 -1.72
C GLU A 30 -8.00 9.51 -0.65
N LEU A 31 -8.60 9.37 0.54
CA LEU A 31 -8.11 8.48 1.59
C LEU A 31 -8.12 7.00 1.16
N THR A 32 -9.10 6.61 0.34
CA THR A 32 -9.22 5.23 -0.16
C THR A 32 -8.15 4.92 -1.21
N GLU A 33 -7.86 5.87 -2.09
CA GLU A 33 -6.82 5.73 -3.12
C GLU A 33 -5.41 5.72 -2.50
N VAL A 34 -5.12 6.60 -1.55
CA VAL A 34 -3.84 6.62 -0.82
C VAL A 34 -3.64 5.30 -0.07
N LYS A 35 -4.65 4.81 0.63
CA LYS A 35 -4.58 3.53 1.34
C LYS A 35 -4.43 2.33 0.39
N LYS A 36 -5.00 2.41 -0.81
CA LYS A 36 -4.85 1.39 -1.85
C LYS A 36 -3.46 1.41 -2.47
N ALA A 37 -2.87 2.59 -2.67
CA ALA A 37 -1.51 2.75 -3.18
C ALA A 37 -0.46 2.20 -2.20
N GLU A 38 -0.68 2.32 -0.89
CA GLU A 38 0.21 1.77 0.14
C GLU A 38 0.20 0.23 0.24
N LEU A 39 -0.76 -0.43 -0.39
CA LEU A 39 -0.91 -1.89 -0.34
C LEU A 39 -0.33 -2.61 -1.56
N LYS A 40 0.15 -1.85 -2.55
CA LYS A 40 0.78 -2.38 -3.77
C LYS A 40 2.15 -1.76 -3.96
N TYR A 41 3.11 -2.60 -4.28
CA TYR A 41 4.47 -2.19 -4.59
C TYR A 41 4.81 -2.49 -6.04
N ASN A 42 5.49 -1.60 -6.71
CA ASN A 42 6.14 -1.90 -7.98
C ASN A 42 7.23 -2.96 -7.80
N ALA A 43 7.73 -3.55 -8.89
CA ALA A 43 8.68 -4.65 -8.83
C ALA A 43 9.95 -4.34 -8.03
N LYS A 44 10.50 -3.13 -8.15
CA LYS A 44 11.71 -2.71 -7.44
C LYS A 44 11.49 -2.61 -5.92
N ASP A 45 10.40 -1.96 -5.52
CA ASP A 45 10.10 -1.77 -4.10
C ASP A 45 9.68 -3.09 -3.46
N PHE A 46 8.90 -3.92 -4.19
CA PHE A 46 8.53 -5.26 -3.75
C PHE A 46 9.77 -6.13 -3.50
N ALA A 47 10.72 -6.16 -4.45
CA ALA A 47 11.96 -6.91 -4.31
C ALA A 47 12.74 -6.51 -3.06
N SER A 48 12.88 -5.20 -2.80
CA SER A 48 13.54 -4.70 -1.60
C SER A 48 12.83 -5.09 -0.29
N LYS A 49 11.50 -5.14 -0.30
CA LYS A 49 10.70 -5.48 0.89
C LYS A 49 10.74 -6.96 1.25
N ILE A 50 10.82 -7.85 0.26
CA ILE A 50 10.87 -9.28 0.50
C ILE A 50 12.25 -9.79 0.95
N GLU A 51 13.28 -8.94 0.94
CA GLU A 51 14.58 -9.23 1.53
C GLU A 51 14.56 -9.27 3.07
N ASP A 52 13.51 -8.72 3.70
CA ASP A 52 13.34 -8.78 5.15
C ASP A 52 13.14 -10.23 5.60
N SER A 53 13.91 -10.67 6.59
CA SER A 53 13.87 -12.04 7.15
C SER A 53 12.50 -12.42 7.74
N ASN A 54 11.66 -11.45 8.07
CA ASN A 54 10.30 -11.67 8.58
C ASN A 54 9.23 -11.67 7.49
N ALA A 55 9.59 -11.34 6.24
CA ALA A 55 8.64 -11.30 5.14
C ALA A 55 8.19 -12.72 4.75
N ILE A 56 6.88 -12.92 4.65
CA ILE A 56 6.29 -14.13 4.09
C ILE A 56 5.95 -13.82 2.64
N VAL A 57 6.62 -14.48 1.70
CA VAL A 57 6.36 -14.32 0.26
C VAL A 57 5.46 -15.43 -0.21
N VAL A 58 4.33 -15.10 -0.83
CA VAL A 58 3.33 -16.09 -1.29
C VAL A 58 3.10 -15.94 -2.79
N ASP A 59 3.42 -16.99 -3.51
CA ASP A 59 3.06 -17.18 -4.92
C ASP A 59 1.70 -17.89 -5.01
N VAL A 60 0.68 -17.16 -5.47
CA VAL A 60 -0.68 -17.71 -5.57
C VAL A 60 -1.01 -18.27 -6.95
N ARG A 61 0.02 -18.53 -7.76
CA ARG A 61 -0.12 -19.21 -9.04
C ARG A 61 -0.26 -20.72 -8.85
N THR A 62 -0.57 -21.41 -9.94
CA THR A 62 -0.62 -22.87 -9.91
C THR A 62 0.75 -23.48 -9.59
N PRO A 63 0.80 -24.73 -9.07
CA PRO A 63 2.06 -25.43 -8.83
C PRO A 63 2.93 -25.59 -10.07
N GLU A 64 2.31 -25.70 -11.25
CA GLU A 64 3.02 -25.78 -12.51
C GLU A 64 3.71 -24.46 -12.89
N GLU A 65 2.99 -23.33 -12.76
CA GLU A 65 3.57 -21.99 -12.95
C GLU A 65 4.73 -21.74 -11.99
N TYR A 66 4.57 -22.14 -10.73
CA TYR A 66 5.58 -22.02 -9.69
C TYR A 66 6.86 -22.82 -10.02
N LYS A 67 6.73 -24.05 -10.48
CA LYS A 67 7.85 -24.91 -10.88
C LYS A 67 8.65 -24.35 -12.05
N ASN A 68 8.00 -23.61 -12.94
CA ASN A 68 8.64 -22.99 -14.10
C ASN A 68 9.45 -21.72 -13.75
N GLY A 69 9.44 -21.31 -12.49
CA GLY A 69 10.18 -20.17 -11.96
C GLY A 69 9.34 -19.36 -10.97
N HIS A 70 9.93 -18.99 -9.85
CA HIS A 70 9.28 -18.23 -8.78
C HIS A 70 10.29 -17.35 -8.06
N LEU A 71 9.81 -16.41 -7.25
CA LEU A 71 10.66 -15.56 -6.43
C LEU A 71 11.32 -16.39 -5.32
N GLU A 72 12.55 -16.05 -4.99
CA GLU A 72 13.31 -16.72 -3.95
C GLU A 72 12.53 -16.75 -2.62
N ASN A 73 12.56 -17.90 -1.94
CA ASN A 73 11.84 -18.14 -0.68
C ASN A 73 10.32 -18.01 -0.74
N ALA A 74 9.70 -17.90 -1.93
CA ALA A 74 8.26 -17.85 -2.04
C ALA A 74 7.62 -19.21 -1.70
N LEU A 75 6.54 -19.16 -0.93
CA LEU A 75 5.65 -20.30 -0.69
C LEU A 75 4.60 -20.37 -1.81
N ASN A 76 4.41 -21.56 -2.39
CA ASN A 76 3.32 -21.73 -3.35
C ASN A 76 2.02 -22.09 -2.62
N ILE A 77 1.06 -21.19 -2.68
CA ILE A 77 -0.30 -21.40 -2.14
C ILE A 77 -1.29 -21.03 -3.26
N ASP A 78 -1.70 -22.01 -4.04
CA ASP A 78 -2.55 -21.79 -5.22
C ASP A 78 -3.91 -21.21 -4.84
N TRP A 79 -4.19 -19.99 -5.30
CA TRP A 79 -5.48 -19.31 -5.07
C TRP A 79 -6.68 -20.13 -5.54
N LYS A 80 -6.54 -20.89 -6.60
CA LYS A 80 -7.60 -21.74 -7.15
C LYS A 80 -7.64 -23.14 -6.56
N GLY A 81 -6.67 -23.48 -5.74
CA GLY A 81 -6.59 -24.76 -5.07
C GLY A 81 -7.61 -24.90 -3.94
N SER A 82 -8.13 -26.10 -3.73
CA SER A 82 -9.08 -26.42 -2.66
C SER A 82 -8.49 -26.25 -1.25
N GLU A 83 -7.17 -26.18 -1.12
CA GLU A 83 -6.47 -26.12 0.16
C GLU A 83 -6.02 -24.69 0.53
N PHE A 84 -6.31 -23.67 -0.29
CA PHE A 84 -5.88 -22.30 -0.07
C PHE A 84 -6.17 -21.82 1.36
N ASP A 85 -7.43 -21.92 1.79
CA ASP A 85 -7.87 -21.48 3.12
C ASP A 85 -7.19 -22.24 4.27
N GLN A 86 -6.87 -23.49 4.06
CA GLN A 86 -6.19 -24.30 5.07
C GLN A 86 -4.71 -23.91 5.15
N GLN A 87 -4.07 -23.71 4.02
CA GLN A 87 -2.64 -23.37 3.95
C GLN A 87 -2.36 -21.99 4.53
N ILE A 88 -3.18 -20.96 4.25
CA ILE A 88 -2.98 -19.62 4.80
C ILE A 88 -3.19 -19.57 6.31
N LYS A 89 -4.02 -20.44 6.89
CA LYS A 89 -4.21 -20.51 8.37
C LYS A 89 -2.94 -20.87 9.12
N ALA A 90 -1.98 -21.53 8.48
CA ALA A 90 -0.69 -21.88 9.07
C ALA A 90 0.30 -20.72 9.10
N LEU A 91 0.02 -19.61 8.40
CA LEU A 91 0.89 -18.44 8.35
C LEU A 91 0.69 -17.53 9.56
N ASP A 92 1.75 -16.84 9.96
CA ASP A 92 1.67 -15.81 11.03
C ASP A 92 0.91 -14.58 10.52
N LYS A 93 -0.25 -14.29 11.13
CA LYS A 93 -1.12 -13.17 10.76
C LYS A 93 -0.55 -11.79 11.06
N LYS A 94 0.46 -11.71 11.92
CA LYS A 94 1.14 -10.46 12.28
C LYS A 94 2.35 -10.17 11.41
N ALA A 95 2.93 -11.19 10.79
CA ALA A 95 4.04 -11.02 9.86
C ALA A 95 3.58 -10.32 8.56
N PRO A 96 4.45 -9.54 7.91
CA PRO A 96 4.16 -8.95 6.61
C PRO A 96 4.08 -10.04 5.53
N VAL A 97 2.95 -10.12 4.84
CA VAL A 97 2.71 -11.08 3.75
C VAL A 97 2.76 -10.34 2.42
N TYR A 98 3.62 -10.81 1.54
CA TYR A 98 3.82 -10.27 0.18
C TYR A 98 3.30 -11.27 -0.84
N VAL A 99 2.22 -10.90 -1.52
CA VAL A 99 1.50 -11.81 -2.43
C VAL A 99 1.74 -11.40 -3.87
N TYR A 100 1.97 -12.38 -4.73
CA TYR A 100 2.05 -12.14 -6.16
C TYR A 100 1.43 -13.28 -6.97
N CYS A 101 1.04 -12.96 -8.20
CA CYS A 101 0.66 -13.92 -9.21
C CYS A 101 1.30 -13.57 -10.56
N LEU A 102 0.71 -14.00 -11.67
CA LEU A 102 1.25 -13.71 -13.00
C LEU A 102 1.08 -12.23 -13.39
N SER A 103 -0.13 -11.68 -13.26
CA SER A 103 -0.52 -10.35 -13.75
C SER A 103 -1.28 -9.48 -12.75
N GLY A 104 -1.43 -9.92 -11.50
CA GLY A 104 -2.04 -9.16 -10.41
C GLY A 104 -3.51 -9.48 -10.08
N GLY A 105 -4.25 -10.19 -10.93
CA GLY A 105 -5.67 -10.51 -10.70
C GLY A 105 -5.87 -11.48 -9.52
N ARG A 106 -5.25 -12.65 -9.59
CA ARG A 106 -5.33 -13.68 -8.52
C ARG A 106 -4.75 -13.20 -7.19
N SER A 107 -3.65 -12.46 -7.23
CA SER A 107 -3.04 -11.91 -6.00
C SER A 107 -3.92 -10.86 -5.34
N ASN A 108 -4.67 -10.08 -6.10
CA ASN A 108 -5.63 -9.13 -5.55
C ASN A 108 -6.77 -9.84 -4.78
N GLU A 109 -7.33 -10.90 -5.36
CA GLU A 109 -8.36 -11.71 -4.71
C GLU A 109 -7.82 -12.41 -3.46
N ALA A 110 -6.64 -13.02 -3.56
CA ALA A 110 -5.97 -13.68 -2.44
C ALA A 110 -5.63 -12.70 -1.32
N ALA A 111 -5.13 -11.50 -1.62
CA ALA A 111 -4.84 -10.47 -0.64
C ALA A 111 -6.10 -10.00 0.10
N ASN A 112 -7.22 -9.87 -0.60
CA ASN A 112 -8.49 -9.52 0.04
C ASN A 112 -8.96 -10.63 0.97
N GLU A 113 -8.79 -11.90 0.60
CA GLU A 113 -9.15 -13.03 1.47
C GLU A 113 -8.26 -13.11 2.70
N LEU A 114 -6.94 -12.93 2.55
CA LEU A 114 -6.01 -12.83 3.68
C LEU A 114 -6.44 -11.76 4.69
N LYS A 115 -6.77 -10.55 4.22
CA LYS A 115 -7.27 -9.46 5.08
C LYS A 115 -8.56 -9.82 5.80
N LYS A 116 -9.51 -10.46 5.13
CA LYS A 116 -10.75 -10.95 5.75
C LYS A 116 -10.47 -11.98 6.86
N GLN A 117 -9.45 -12.80 6.68
CA GLN A 117 -9.03 -13.80 7.68
C GLN A 117 -8.15 -13.23 8.81
N GLY A 118 -7.94 -11.91 8.84
CA GLY A 118 -7.29 -11.20 9.94
C GLY A 118 -5.79 -11.01 9.80
N PHE A 119 -5.24 -11.14 8.60
CA PHE A 119 -3.85 -10.74 8.34
C PHE A 119 -3.72 -9.21 8.37
N GLU A 120 -2.81 -8.70 9.19
CA GLU A 120 -2.69 -7.27 9.45
C GLU A 120 -1.93 -6.52 8.35
N ASN A 121 -0.92 -7.16 7.77
CA ASN A 121 0.03 -6.55 6.84
C ASN A 121 0.09 -7.36 5.55
N VAL A 122 -0.74 -7.03 4.56
CA VAL A 122 -0.80 -7.74 3.27
C VAL A 122 -0.50 -6.77 2.14
N TYR A 123 0.51 -7.10 1.34
CA TYR A 123 1.02 -6.30 0.23
C TYR A 123 1.03 -7.11 -1.06
N GLU A 124 0.86 -6.44 -2.19
CA GLU A 124 0.80 -7.06 -3.50
C GLU A 124 1.91 -6.55 -4.42
N LEU A 125 2.40 -7.40 -5.30
CA LEU A 125 3.21 -7.00 -6.44
C LEU A 125 2.30 -6.45 -7.54
N GLU A 126 2.41 -5.15 -7.82
CA GLU A 126 1.66 -4.50 -8.89
C GLU A 126 2.05 -5.10 -10.26
N GLY A 127 1.03 -5.48 -11.04
CA GLY A 127 1.26 -6.12 -12.35
C GLY A 127 1.72 -7.57 -12.31
N GLY A 128 1.98 -8.13 -11.11
CA GLY A 128 2.45 -9.50 -10.95
C GLY A 128 3.89 -9.72 -11.42
N ILE A 129 4.30 -10.98 -11.57
CA ILE A 129 5.70 -11.35 -11.93
C ILE A 129 6.08 -10.96 -13.36
N LEU A 130 5.10 -10.54 -14.18
CA LEU A 130 5.34 -10.03 -15.53
C LEU A 130 5.68 -8.53 -15.58
N ALA A 131 5.57 -7.79 -14.47
CA ALA A 131 5.81 -6.34 -14.40
C ALA A 131 7.29 -5.98 -14.52
#